data_3670b1e06ba1c554f79ddc3565e3f1b5
#
_entry.id   3670b1e06ba1c554f79ddc3565e3f1b5
#
_cell.length_a   1.000
_cell.length_b   1.000
_cell.length_c   1.000
_cell.angle_alpha   90.00
_cell.angle_beta   90.00
_cell.angle_gamma   90.00
#
_symmetry.space_group_name_H-M   'P 1'
#
loop_
_entity.id
_entity.type
_entity.pdbx_description
1 polymer ?
#
loop_
_entity_poly.entity_id
_entity_poly.type
_entity_poly.pdbx_seq_one_letter_code
_entity_poly.pdbx_strand_id
1 'polypeptide(L)'
;IRKGACSLIGRLKANGIGNISIVTGDSLEKGRYVADKLGIKDVYGGCNSGEKLQILLEQKSKGPVMMVGDGVNDILSMRAADVSVSFLDYSSNEIKLNSDYIIFDDDVNRLEDLIMLSQSAYEIMQQNIKMSNLFNISLGIFAFLGGLDVFAAKSINTINSILTLIMNERVTLIPK
;
A
#
# COMPACT_ATOMS: atom_id res chain seq x y z
N ILE A 1 -13.06 6.40 18.82
CA ILE A 1 -12.33 5.29 18.20
C ILE A 1 -13.34 4.50 17.37
N ARG A 2 -13.07 4.29 16.09
CA ARG A 2 -13.92 3.51 15.19
C ARG A 2 -14.00 2.05 15.66
N LYS A 3 -15.15 1.42 15.40
CA LYS A 3 -15.37 0.02 15.74
C LYS A 3 -14.37 -0.87 14.99
N GLY A 4 -13.74 -1.82 15.70
CA GLY A 4 -12.75 -2.73 15.11
C GLY A 4 -11.31 -2.23 15.11
N ALA A 5 -11.04 -0.95 15.42
CA ALA A 5 -9.68 -0.41 15.36
C ALA A 5 -8.67 -1.15 16.24
N CYS A 6 -9.06 -1.59 17.45
CA CYS A 6 -8.17 -2.33 18.34
C CYS A 6 -7.72 -3.67 17.72
N SER A 7 -8.66 -4.42 17.14
CA SER A 7 -8.33 -5.69 16.47
C SER A 7 -7.52 -5.49 15.20
N LEU A 8 -7.80 -4.42 14.44
CA LEU A 8 -7.05 -4.06 13.23
C LEU A 8 -5.57 -3.84 13.55
N ILE A 9 -5.24 -3.04 14.56
CA ILE A 9 -3.83 -2.76 14.92
C ILE A 9 -3.07 -4.04 15.24
N GLY A 10 -3.69 -4.99 15.95
CA GLY A 10 -3.09 -6.29 16.22
C GLY A 10 -2.79 -7.09 14.94
N ARG A 11 -3.73 -7.11 14.01
CA ARG A 11 -3.58 -7.81 12.72
C ARG A 11 -2.55 -7.13 11.81
N LEU A 12 -2.53 -5.80 11.75
CA LEU A 12 -1.50 -5.08 10.99
C LEU A 12 -0.09 -5.40 11.48
N LYS A 13 0.12 -5.46 12.81
CA LYS A 13 1.40 -5.87 13.38
C LYS A 13 1.75 -7.32 13.04
N ALA A 14 0.79 -8.22 13.09
CA ALA A 14 0.98 -9.62 12.71
C ALA A 14 1.34 -9.78 11.23
N ASN A 15 0.83 -8.90 10.37
CA ASN A 15 1.12 -8.85 8.93
C ASN A 15 2.40 -8.05 8.58
N GLY A 16 3.25 -7.77 9.56
CA GLY A 16 4.57 -7.17 9.33
C GLY A 16 4.61 -5.64 9.31
N ILE A 17 3.49 -4.95 9.62
CA ILE A 17 3.50 -3.49 9.81
C ILE A 17 4.13 -3.19 11.18
N GLY A 18 5.44 -2.92 11.19
CA GLY A 18 6.21 -2.80 12.43
C GLY A 18 5.94 -1.53 13.22
N ASN A 19 5.89 -0.39 12.56
CA ASN A 19 5.77 0.92 13.20
C ASN A 19 4.40 1.53 12.88
N ILE A 20 3.61 1.74 13.93
CA ILE A 20 2.32 2.43 13.84
C ILE A 20 2.36 3.57 14.86
N SER A 21 2.08 4.78 14.40
CA SER A 21 2.07 5.98 15.25
C SER A 21 0.75 6.74 15.11
N ILE A 22 0.40 7.47 16.15
CA ILE A 22 -0.71 8.44 16.16
C ILE A 22 -0.12 9.84 16.08
N VAL A 23 -0.57 10.61 15.09
CA VAL A 23 -0.25 12.03 14.94
C VAL A 23 -1.55 12.82 14.95
N THR A 24 -1.78 13.65 15.95
CA THR A 24 -3.07 14.33 16.14
C THR A 24 -2.89 15.82 16.49
N GLY A 25 -3.84 16.63 16.03
CA GLY A 25 -3.97 18.02 16.46
C GLY A 25 -4.56 18.19 17.87
N ASP A 26 -5.20 17.15 18.40
CA ASP A 26 -5.65 17.12 19.79
C ASP A 26 -4.49 17.09 20.77
N SER A 27 -4.77 17.37 22.06
CA SER A 27 -3.74 17.32 23.09
C SER A 27 -3.04 15.96 23.18
N LEU A 28 -1.78 15.96 23.60
CA LEU A 28 -1.00 14.74 23.78
C LEU A 28 -1.70 13.75 24.73
N GLU A 29 -2.39 14.25 25.75
CA GLU A 29 -3.13 13.43 26.71
C GLU A 29 -4.26 12.64 26.02
N LYS A 30 -5.05 13.29 25.15
CA LYS A 30 -6.08 12.63 24.34
C LYS A 30 -5.49 11.64 23.38
N GLY A 31 -4.39 11.99 22.73
CA GLY A 31 -3.66 11.10 21.83
C GLY A 31 -3.19 9.83 22.54
N ARG A 32 -2.59 9.96 23.74
CA ARG A 32 -2.15 8.85 24.58
C ARG A 32 -3.31 7.95 25.01
N TYR A 33 -4.42 8.53 25.44
CA TYR A 33 -5.61 7.75 25.82
C TYR A 33 -6.10 6.85 24.67
N VAL A 34 -6.08 7.36 23.43
CA VAL A 34 -6.43 6.56 22.25
C VAL A 34 -5.38 5.50 21.98
N ALA A 35 -4.12 5.86 22.05
CA ALA A 35 -2.99 4.98 21.80
C ALA A 35 -2.94 3.79 22.77
N ASP A 36 -3.16 4.03 24.05
CA ASP A 36 -3.20 2.98 25.09
C ASP A 36 -4.30 1.95 24.77
N LYS A 37 -5.48 2.42 24.35
CA LYS A 37 -6.57 1.54 23.93
C LYS A 37 -6.26 0.72 22.67
N LEU A 38 -5.46 1.27 21.76
CA LEU A 38 -5.08 0.65 20.49
C LEU A 38 -3.77 -0.17 20.61
N GLY A 39 -3.05 -0.09 21.73
CA GLY A 39 -1.74 -0.73 21.89
C GLY A 39 -0.66 -0.10 20.99
N ILE A 40 -0.76 1.23 20.73
CA ILE A 40 0.21 2.01 19.96
C ILE A 40 1.13 2.74 20.94
N LYS A 41 2.44 2.73 20.68
CA LYS A 41 3.44 3.33 21.58
C LYS A 41 3.78 4.76 21.16
N ASP A 42 3.88 5.01 19.86
CA ASP A 42 4.37 6.29 19.34
C ASP A 42 3.20 7.26 19.12
N VAL A 43 3.21 8.36 19.88
CA VAL A 43 2.13 9.35 19.88
C VAL A 43 2.68 10.75 19.83
N TYR A 44 2.18 11.53 18.90
CA TYR A 44 2.47 12.95 18.70
C TYR A 44 1.17 13.73 18.82
N GLY A 45 1.02 14.54 19.83
CA GLY A 45 -0.19 15.32 20.11
C GLY A 45 0.05 16.82 20.01
N GLY A 46 -1.01 17.58 19.79
CA GLY A 46 -0.96 19.04 19.64
C GLY A 46 -0.31 19.50 18.33
N CYS A 47 -0.24 18.63 17.32
CA CYS A 47 0.48 18.91 16.08
C CYS A 47 -0.36 19.76 15.12
N ASN A 48 0.20 20.87 14.65
CA ASN A 48 -0.34 21.58 13.49
C ASN A 48 0.01 20.85 12.18
N SER A 49 -0.51 21.33 11.04
CA SER A 49 -0.29 20.67 9.73
C SER A 49 1.19 20.60 9.33
N GLY A 50 1.99 21.62 9.67
CA GLY A 50 3.43 21.62 9.39
C GLY A 50 4.20 20.62 10.22
N GLU A 51 3.87 20.52 11.52
CA GLU A 51 4.48 19.54 12.42
C GLU A 51 4.12 18.10 12.04
N LYS A 52 2.88 17.85 11.63
CA LYS A 52 2.47 16.54 11.10
C LYS A 52 3.29 16.15 9.88
N LEU A 53 3.50 17.08 8.94
CA LEU A 53 4.35 16.88 7.77
C LEU A 53 5.78 16.57 8.17
N GLN A 54 6.36 17.30 9.12
CA GLN A 54 7.73 17.07 9.59
C GLN A 54 7.90 15.68 10.20
N ILE A 55 6.98 15.28 11.09
CA ILE A 55 6.96 13.94 11.68
C ILE A 55 6.88 12.86 10.59
N LEU A 56 6.01 13.05 9.59
CA LEU A 56 5.89 12.12 8.48
C LEU A 56 7.19 12.00 7.70
N LEU A 57 7.86 13.11 7.37
CA LEU A 57 9.13 13.11 6.65
C LEU A 57 10.25 12.42 7.45
N GLU A 58 10.27 12.58 8.79
CA GLU A 58 11.18 11.85 9.66
C GLU A 58 10.93 10.34 9.63
N GLN A 59 9.67 9.90 9.63
CA GLN A 59 9.35 8.47 9.48
C GLN A 59 9.72 7.96 8.08
N LYS A 60 9.46 8.76 7.04
CA LYS A 60 9.79 8.43 5.65
C LYS A 60 11.29 8.22 5.43
N SER A 61 12.15 8.91 6.18
CA SER A 61 13.60 8.67 6.13
C SER A 61 14.02 7.27 6.62
N LYS A 62 13.15 6.58 7.38
CA LYS A 62 13.37 5.23 7.91
C LYS A 62 12.77 4.12 7.05
N GLY A 63 11.85 4.47 6.15
CA GLY A 63 11.18 3.54 5.26
C GLY A 63 9.89 4.11 4.69
N PRO A 64 9.20 3.37 3.79
CA PRO A 64 7.95 3.80 3.22
C PRO A 64 6.87 4.04 4.27
N VAL A 65 6.10 5.11 4.10
CA VAL A 65 5.06 5.54 5.05
C VAL A 65 3.70 5.59 4.39
N MET A 66 2.74 4.91 5.01
CA MET A 66 1.31 5.08 4.71
C MET A 66 0.70 6.08 5.69
N MET A 67 0.06 7.11 5.17
CA MET A 67 -0.71 8.07 5.96
C MET A 67 -2.20 7.73 5.86
N VAL A 68 -2.85 7.59 7.01
CA VAL A 68 -4.30 7.39 7.09
C VAL A 68 -4.90 8.60 7.79
N GLY A 69 -5.78 9.31 7.10
CA GLY A 69 -6.39 10.54 7.62
C GLY A 69 -7.78 10.80 7.06
N ASP A 70 -8.51 11.72 7.67
CA ASP A 70 -9.86 12.12 7.26
C ASP A 70 -10.06 13.64 7.22
N GLY A 71 -9.05 14.39 7.61
CA GLY A 71 -9.10 15.84 7.78
C GLY A 71 -8.48 16.64 6.64
N VAL A 72 -9.10 17.76 6.29
CA VAL A 72 -8.53 18.78 5.40
C VAL A 72 -7.14 19.24 5.89
N ASN A 73 -6.93 19.22 7.21
CA ASN A 73 -5.67 19.59 7.86
C ASN A 73 -4.53 18.56 7.61
N ASP A 74 -4.84 17.38 7.09
CA ASP A 74 -3.88 16.30 6.84
C ASP A 74 -3.38 16.28 5.39
N ILE A 75 -3.94 17.12 4.50
CA ILE A 75 -3.65 17.13 3.06
C ILE A 75 -2.15 17.24 2.78
N LEU A 76 -1.41 18.10 3.49
CA LEU A 76 0.03 18.25 3.29
C LEU A 76 0.79 16.95 3.60
N SER A 77 0.45 16.30 4.71
CA SER A 77 1.05 15.04 5.11
C SER A 77 0.63 13.89 4.17
N MET A 78 -0.63 13.86 3.74
CA MET A 78 -1.13 12.87 2.80
C MET A 78 -0.40 12.93 1.46
N ARG A 79 -0.19 14.13 0.91
CA ARG A 79 0.58 14.32 -0.34
C ARG A 79 2.05 13.94 -0.22
N ALA A 80 2.64 14.06 0.96
CA ALA A 80 4.04 13.74 1.20
C ALA A 80 4.27 12.26 1.52
N ALA A 81 3.23 11.52 1.91
CA ALA A 81 3.28 10.09 2.17
C ALA A 81 3.61 9.29 0.90
N ASP A 82 4.10 8.06 1.07
CA ASP A 82 4.29 7.13 -0.05
C ASP A 82 2.96 6.51 -0.48
N VAL A 83 2.04 6.35 0.48
CA VAL A 83 0.65 5.94 0.26
C VAL A 83 -0.26 6.74 1.17
N SER A 84 -1.31 7.31 0.64
CA SER A 84 -2.32 8.04 1.38
C SER A 84 -3.69 7.38 1.29
N VAL A 85 -4.32 7.18 2.44
CA VAL A 85 -5.64 6.55 2.56
C VAL A 85 -6.57 7.47 3.33
N SER A 86 -7.74 7.73 2.81
CA SER A 86 -8.79 8.46 3.52
C SER A 86 -10.04 7.63 3.70
N PHE A 87 -10.71 7.87 4.85
CA PHE A 87 -12.06 7.39 5.09
C PHE A 87 -13.03 8.50 4.72
N LEU A 88 -13.92 8.21 3.80
CA LEU A 88 -14.89 9.21 3.34
C LEU A 88 -16.07 9.27 4.31
N ASP A 89 -16.16 10.37 5.00
CA ASP A 89 -17.47 10.90 5.38
C ASP A 89 -17.96 11.75 4.19
N TYR A 90 -19.21 11.59 3.76
CA TYR A 90 -19.78 12.08 2.48
C TYR A 90 -19.63 13.60 2.21
N SER A 91 -18.91 14.33 3.04
CA SER A 91 -18.94 15.79 3.12
C SER A 91 -17.80 16.57 2.46
N SER A 92 -16.67 15.97 2.05
CA SER A 92 -15.57 16.78 1.53
C SER A 92 -14.95 16.25 0.22
N ASN A 93 -15.16 17.01 -0.87
CA ASN A 93 -14.56 16.74 -2.17
C ASN A 93 -13.03 16.97 -2.20
N GLU A 94 -12.50 17.80 -1.29
CA GLU A 94 -11.08 18.15 -1.25
C GLU A 94 -10.20 16.97 -0.81
N ILE A 95 -10.68 16.10 0.07
CA ILE A 95 -9.98 14.89 0.53
C ILE A 95 -9.86 13.88 -0.60
N LYS A 96 -10.88 13.76 -1.45
CA LYS A 96 -10.90 12.86 -2.61
C LYS A 96 -9.77 13.11 -3.59
N LEU A 97 -9.38 14.37 -3.77
CA LEU A 97 -8.35 14.77 -4.74
C LEU A 97 -6.91 14.58 -4.21
N ASN A 98 -6.76 14.28 -2.92
CA ASN A 98 -5.45 14.25 -2.26
C ASN A 98 -5.10 12.90 -1.63
N SER A 99 -5.91 11.87 -1.87
CA SER A 99 -5.70 10.51 -1.37
C SER A 99 -5.53 9.54 -2.51
N ASP A 100 -4.57 8.62 -2.39
CA ASP A 100 -4.37 7.53 -3.35
C ASP A 100 -5.49 6.51 -3.27
N TYR A 101 -6.00 6.27 -2.05
CA TYR A 101 -7.11 5.35 -1.79
C TYR A 101 -8.16 6.00 -0.92
N ILE A 102 -9.41 5.66 -1.22
CA ILE A 102 -10.58 6.16 -0.49
C ILE A 102 -11.41 4.97 -0.04
N ILE A 103 -11.64 4.87 1.26
CA ILE A 103 -12.54 3.90 1.86
C ILE A 103 -13.89 4.57 2.08
N PHE A 104 -14.93 4.07 1.43
CA PHE A 104 -16.26 4.70 1.39
C PHE A 104 -17.18 4.33 2.55
N ASP A 105 -16.74 3.45 3.42
CA ASP A 105 -17.50 3.07 4.62
C ASP A 105 -16.68 3.35 5.88
N ASP A 106 -17.32 3.21 7.05
CA ASP A 106 -16.69 3.44 8.36
C ASP A 106 -15.99 2.18 8.89
N ASP A 107 -15.85 1.14 8.05
CA ASP A 107 -15.21 -0.11 8.43
C ASP A 107 -13.69 -0.03 8.27
N VAL A 108 -13.01 0.14 9.39
CA VAL A 108 -11.54 0.17 9.43
C VAL A 108 -10.88 -1.13 8.97
N ASN A 109 -11.61 -2.26 8.93
CA ASN A 109 -11.07 -3.52 8.44
C ASN A 109 -10.75 -3.46 6.95
N ARG A 110 -11.41 -2.58 6.19
CA ARG A 110 -11.09 -2.33 4.78
C ARG A 110 -9.65 -1.89 4.54
N LEU A 111 -9.02 -1.28 5.53
CA LEU A 111 -7.60 -0.94 5.45
C LEU A 111 -6.72 -2.20 5.40
N GLU A 112 -7.07 -3.23 6.18
CA GLU A 112 -6.39 -4.51 6.14
C GLU A 112 -6.60 -5.21 4.79
N ASP A 113 -7.85 -5.23 4.29
CA ASP A 113 -8.18 -5.81 2.99
C ASP A 113 -7.36 -5.16 1.88
N LEU A 114 -7.22 -3.82 1.90
CA LEU A 114 -6.40 -3.06 0.95
C LEU A 114 -4.93 -3.49 1.00
N ILE A 115 -4.35 -3.61 2.19
CA ILE A 115 -2.95 -4.01 2.38
C ILE A 115 -2.74 -5.44 1.90
N MET A 116 -3.60 -6.38 2.29
CA MET A 116 -3.50 -7.79 1.87
C MET A 116 -3.65 -7.95 0.36
N LEU A 117 -4.60 -7.23 -0.25
CA LEU A 117 -4.79 -7.22 -1.70
C LEU A 117 -3.54 -6.70 -2.42
N SER A 118 -2.95 -5.60 -1.91
CA SER A 118 -1.73 -5.02 -2.48
C SER A 118 -0.54 -5.96 -2.37
N GLN A 119 -0.37 -6.65 -1.25
CA GLN A 119 0.68 -7.66 -1.05
C GLN A 119 0.51 -8.83 -2.01
N SER A 120 -0.70 -9.38 -2.13
CA SER A 120 -1.00 -10.48 -3.05
C SER A 120 -0.76 -10.09 -4.51
N ALA A 121 -1.18 -8.88 -4.90
CA ALA A 121 -0.94 -8.35 -6.25
C ALA A 121 0.57 -8.19 -6.53
N TYR A 122 1.33 -7.71 -5.54
CA TYR A 122 2.78 -7.57 -5.64
C TYR A 122 3.48 -8.94 -5.80
N GLU A 123 3.08 -9.94 -5.03
CA GLU A 123 3.62 -11.30 -5.14
C GLU A 123 3.37 -11.91 -6.52
N ILE A 124 2.15 -11.79 -7.05
CA ILE A 124 1.82 -12.26 -8.40
C ILE A 124 2.67 -11.54 -9.44
N MET A 125 2.81 -10.22 -9.32
CA MET A 125 3.65 -9.43 -10.23
C MET A 125 5.11 -9.88 -10.18
N GLN A 126 5.68 -10.11 -9.00
CA GLN A 126 7.06 -10.60 -8.84
C GLN A 126 7.25 -12.00 -9.44
N GLN A 127 6.28 -12.89 -9.26
CA GLN A 127 6.31 -14.22 -9.87
C GLN A 127 6.30 -14.11 -11.40
N ASN A 128 5.44 -13.27 -11.96
CA ASN A 128 5.35 -13.07 -13.40
C ASN A 128 6.63 -12.48 -14.00
N ILE A 129 7.26 -11.52 -13.32
CA ILE A 129 8.55 -10.94 -13.72
C ILE A 129 9.65 -12.02 -13.70
N LYS A 130 9.74 -12.82 -12.63
CA LYS A 130 10.73 -13.90 -12.52
C LYS A 130 10.56 -14.93 -13.62
N MET A 131 9.33 -15.36 -13.88
CA MET A 131 9.02 -16.33 -14.94
C MET A 131 9.36 -15.78 -16.33
N SER A 132 8.99 -14.52 -16.62
CA SER A 132 9.30 -13.87 -17.89
C SER A 132 10.82 -13.73 -18.10
N ASN A 133 11.56 -13.32 -17.07
CA ASN A 133 13.02 -13.19 -17.14
C ASN A 133 13.69 -14.55 -17.38
N LEU A 134 13.28 -15.59 -16.65
CA LEU A 134 13.81 -16.94 -16.85
C LEU A 134 13.56 -17.42 -18.26
N PHE A 135 12.35 -17.20 -18.78
CA PHE A 135 11.99 -17.58 -20.15
C PHE A 135 12.84 -16.82 -21.18
N ASN A 136 13.00 -15.50 -21.04
CA ASN A 136 13.78 -14.67 -21.95
C ASN A 136 15.27 -15.06 -21.96
N ILE A 137 15.85 -15.36 -20.78
CA ILE A 137 17.24 -15.81 -20.67
C ILE A 137 17.38 -17.17 -21.36
N SER A 138 16.48 -18.12 -21.10
CA SER A 138 16.51 -19.45 -21.72
C SER A 138 16.40 -19.36 -23.25
N LEU A 139 15.52 -18.51 -23.74
CA LEU A 139 15.35 -18.25 -25.17
C LEU A 139 16.61 -17.64 -25.80
N GLY A 140 17.24 -16.69 -25.10
CA GLY A 140 18.50 -16.08 -25.53
C GLY A 140 19.65 -17.09 -25.63
N ILE A 141 19.80 -17.96 -24.63
CA ILE A 141 20.80 -19.03 -24.64
C ILE A 141 20.56 -19.99 -25.83
N PHE A 142 19.29 -20.39 -26.03
CA PHE A 142 18.93 -21.31 -27.10
C PHE A 142 19.17 -20.70 -28.49
N ALA A 143 18.84 -19.41 -28.67
CA ALA A 143 19.16 -18.69 -29.90
C ALA A 143 20.67 -18.55 -30.13
N PHE A 144 21.44 -18.28 -29.08
CA PHE A 144 22.93 -18.19 -29.16
C PHE A 144 23.56 -19.50 -29.60
N LEU A 145 23.02 -20.64 -29.18
CA LEU A 145 23.49 -21.98 -29.60
C LEU A 145 23.04 -22.36 -31.02
N GLY A 146 22.41 -21.44 -31.76
CA GLY A 146 21.99 -21.69 -33.14
C GLY A 146 20.70 -22.52 -33.26
N GLY A 147 19.99 -22.74 -32.14
CA GLY A 147 18.78 -23.57 -32.09
C GLY A 147 17.51 -22.89 -32.59
N LEU A 148 17.55 -21.56 -32.91
CA LEU A 148 16.39 -20.80 -33.31
C LEU A 148 16.67 -19.85 -34.48
N ASP A 149 15.78 -19.87 -35.45
CA ASP A 149 15.64 -18.82 -36.44
C ASP A 149 15.02 -17.55 -35.81
N VAL A 150 15.37 -16.37 -36.32
CA VAL A 150 14.87 -15.07 -35.87
C VAL A 150 13.34 -15.01 -35.84
N PHE A 151 12.68 -15.64 -36.82
CA PHE A 151 11.23 -15.68 -36.90
C PHE A 151 10.60 -16.52 -35.79
N ALA A 152 11.19 -17.67 -35.51
CA ALA A 152 10.77 -18.55 -34.42
C ALA A 152 10.97 -17.86 -33.05
N ALA A 153 12.11 -17.21 -32.84
CA ALA A 153 12.38 -16.46 -31.59
C ALA A 153 11.32 -15.36 -31.35
N LYS A 154 10.96 -14.60 -32.38
CA LYS A 154 9.93 -13.56 -32.28
C LYS A 154 8.54 -14.13 -31.96
N SER A 155 8.17 -15.23 -32.61
CA SER A 155 6.87 -15.90 -32.37
C SER A 155 6.77 -16.43 -30.94
N ILE A 156 7.81 -17.06 -30.43
CA ILE A 156 7.86 -17.57 -29.07
C ILE A 156 7.79 -16.43 -28.04
N ASN A 157 8.50 -15.31 -28.28
CA ASN A 157 8.42 -14.15 -27.41
C ASN A 157 7.02 -13.51 -27.36
N THR A 158 6.32 -13.48 -28.49
CA THR A 158 4.93 -13.03 -28.55
C THR A 158 4.00 -13.92 -27.74
N ILE A 159 4.17 -15.24 -27.83
CA ILE A 159 3.41 -16.21 -27.01
C ILE A 159 3.67 -15.99 -25.52
N ASN A 160 4.93 -15.79 -25.11
CA ASN A 160 5.28 -15.49 -23.73
C ASN A 160 4.60 -14.20 -23.21
N SER A 161 4.55 -13.16 -24.05
CA SER A 161 3.87 -11.90 -23.68
C SER A 161 2.37 -12.10 -23.47
N ILE A 162 1.72 -12.91 -24.31
CA ILE A 162 0.29 -13.26 -24.17
C ILE A 162 0.07 -14.08 -22.89
N LEU A 163 0.92 -15.07 -22.61
CA LEU A 163 0.83 -15.87 -21.38
C LEU A 163 1.00 -15.00 -20.13
N THR A 164 1.93 -14.06 -20.15
CA THR A 164 2.13 -13.11 -19.05
C THR A 164 0.91 -12.24 -18.81
N LEU A 165 0.23 -11.79 -19.87
CA LEU A 165 -1.04 -11.06 -19.77
C LEU A 165 -2.13 -11.90 -19.10
N ILE A 166 -2.30 -13.16 -19.53
CA ILE A 166 -3.29 -14.08 -18.95
C ILE A 166 -2.95 -14.36 -17.46
N MET A 167 -1.67 -14.50 -17.14
CA MET A 167 -1.25 -14.69 -15.73
C MET A 167 -1.52 -13.48 -14.85
N ASN A 168 -1.50 -12.28 -15.40
CA ASN A 168 -1.82 -11.06 -14.65
C ASN A 168 -3.32 -10.96 -14.32
N GLU A 169 -4.21 -11.62 -15.05
CA GLU A 169 -5.64 -11.68 -14.71
C GLU A 169 -5.89 -12.37 -13.36
N ARG A 170 -4.94 -13.16 -12.84
CA ARG A 170 -5.06 -13.76 -11.50
C ARG A 170 -5.22 -12.72 -10.39
N VAL A 171 -4.73 -11.51 -10.58
CA VAL A 171 -4.91 -10.40 -9.62
C VAL A 171 -6.40 -10.05 -9.48
N THR A 172 -7.18 -10.17 -10.54
CA THR A 172 -8.64 -9.89 -10.50
C THR A 172 -9.46 -10.97 -9.82
N LEU A 173 -8.88 -12.17 -9.64
CA LEU A 173 -9.52 -13.32 -9.01
C LEU A 173 -9.26 -13.40 -7.49
N ILE A 174 -8.51 -12.44 -6.93
CA ILE A 174 -8.32 -12.37 -5.46
C ILE A 174 -9.69 -12.09 -4.83
N PRO A 175 -10.18 -12.95 -3.91
CA PRO A 175 -11.49 -12.76 -3.29
C PRO A 175 -11.54 -11.41 -2.56
N LYS A 176 -12.64 -10.70 -2.76
CA LYS A 176 -12.93 -9.44 -2.08
C LYS A 176 -13.33 -9.65 -0.65
#